data_99cdc218c2733b73764c3c7723593f38
#
_entry.id   99cdc218c2733b73764c3c7723593f38
#
_cell.length_a   1.000
_cell.length_b   1.000
_cell.length_c   1.000
_cell.angle_alpha   90.00
_cell.angle_beta   90.00
_cell.angle_gamma   90.00
#
_symmetry.space_group_name_H-M   'P 1'
#
loop_
_entity.id
_entity.type
_entity.pdbx_description
1 polymer ?
#
loop_
_entity_poly.entity_id
_entity_poly.type
_entity_poly.pdbx_seq_one_letter_code
_entity_poly.pdbx_strand_id
1 'polypeptide(L)'
;NTAYTNGLKIGFNPAFWLSIPQDARVTVVAHELWHIAYEHVLTNRIGDRDPQKWNIASDHVINLMLEKAKYSFVGIEQCCKDLQYRNMGTEEVYAKLPDPPKGGGGGASGAKPPPLAGDIQPTPTESEMDVIGKVVQAVQAARMSDQAGSIPGEILLEIEKFLNPKLPWRVLLRRFFTEQSREDYSWKRPNRRYDDVY
;
A
#
# COMPACT_ATOMS: atom_id res chain seq x y z
N ASN A 1 -11.18 -1.89 -16.54
CA ASN A 1 -11.06 -1.82 -15.07
C ASN A 1 -12.40 -2.10 -14.44
N THR A 2 -12.42 -2.84 -13.37
CA THR A 2 -13.60 -3.23 -12.60
C THR A 2 -13.83 -2.27 -11.43
N ALA A 3 -12.77 -1.97 -10.69
CA ALA A 3 -12.66 -0.95 -9.67
C ALA A 3 -11.27 -0.31 -9.79
N TYR A 4 -11.00 0.76 -9.06
CA TYR A 4 -9.67 1.36 -8.93
C TYR A 4 -9.60 2.29 -7.74
N THR A 5 -8.40 2.51 -7.21
CA THR A 5 -8.13 3.53 -6.20
C THR A 5 -6.82 4.28 -6.47
N ASN A 6 -6.79 5.54 -6.04
CA ASN A 6 -5.58 6.36 -5.98
C ASN A 6 -5.30 6.90 -4.56
N GLY A 7 -5.88 6.29 -3.55
CA GLY A 7 -5.78 6.73 -2.16
C GLY A 7 -6.73 7.85 -1.76
N LEU A 8 -7.21 8.66 -2.70
CA LEU A 8 -8.14 9.77 -2.46
C LEU A 8 -9.57 9.43 -2.88
N LYS A 9 -9.70 8.59 -3.90
CA LYS A 9 -10.96 8.18 -4.53
C LYS A 9 -10.95 6.69 -4.80
N ILE A 10 -12.11 6.08 -4.70
CA ILE A 10 -12.37 4.73 -5.17
C ILE A 10 -13.42 4.85 -6.28
N GLY A 11 -13.12 4.28 -7.44
CA GLY A 11 -14.03 4.26 -8.58
C GLY A 11 -14.45 2.84 -8.92
N PHE A 12 -15.68 2.67 -9.38
CA PHE A 12 -16.25 1.39 -9.78
C PHE A 12 -16.86 1.48 -11.16
N ASN A 13 -16.67 0.43 -11.96
CA ASN A 13 -17.41 0.27 -13.21
C ASN A 13 -18.86 -0.11 -12.87
N PRO A 14 -19.86 0.69 -13.26
CA PRO A 14 -21.26 0.41 -12.91
C PRO A 14 -21.77 -0.94 -13.41
N ALA A 15 -21.39 -1.35 -14.62
CA ALA A 15 -21.81 -2.63 -15.19
C ALA A 15 -21.25 -3.82 -14.41
N PHE A 16 -19.97 -3.77 -14.03
CA PHE A 16 -19.36 -4.77 -13.16
C PHE A 16 -20.00 -4.78 -11.78
N TRP A 17 -20.18 -3.59 -11.18
CA TRP A 17 -20.77 -3.45 -9.85
C TRP A 17 -22.17 -4.07 -9.75
N LEU A 18 -22.99 -3.88 -10.79
CA LEU A 18 -24.35 -4.44 -10.83
C LEU A 18 -24.37 -5.93 -11.12
N SER A 19 -23.32 -6.49 -11.77
CA SER A 19 -23.25 -7.91 -12.12
C SER A 19 -22.86 -8.84 -10.99
N ILE A 20 -22.28 -8.31 -9.88
CA ILE A 20 -21.80 -9.11 -8.76
C ILE A 20 -22.75 -9.05 -7.56
N PRO A 21 -22.83 -10.11 -6.72
CA PRO A 21 -23.65 -10.14 -5.50
C PRO A 21 -23.20 -9.08 -4.48
N GLN A 22 -24.11 -8.75 -3.56
CA GLN A 22 -23.84 -7.74 -2.53
C GLN A 22 -22.61 -8.10 -1.68
N ASP A 23 -22.44 -9.37 -1.28
CA ASP A 23 -21.30 -9.80 -0.47
C ASP A 23 -19.98 -9.65 -1.22
N ALA A 24 -19.97 -9.91 -2.54
CA ALA A 24 -18.80 -9.67 -3.37
C ALA A 24 -18.48 -8.18 -3.53
N ARG A 25 -19.50 -7.30 -3.54
CA ARG A 25 -19.28 -5.84 -3.52
C ARG A 25 -18.55 -5.40 -2.28
N VAL A 26 -18.88 -5.98 -1.12
CA VAL A 26 -18.14 -5.71 0.13
C VAL A 26 -16.68 -6.12 -0.01
N THR A 27 -16.42 -7.28 -0.63
CA THR A 27 -15.06 -7.75 -0.90
C THR A 27 -14.28 -6.78 -1.80
N VAL A 28 -14.92 -6.28 -2.88
CA VAL A 28 -14.29 -5.31 -3.80
C VAL A 28 -13.96 -4.00 -3.06
N VAL A 29 -14.90 -3.47 -2.26
CA VAL A 29 -14.62 -2.25 -1.46
C VAL A 29 -13.48 -2.48 -0.47
N ALA A 30 -13.49 -3.61 0.24
CA ALA A 30 -12.43 -3.96 1.17
C ALA A 30 -11.08 -4.08 0.46
N HIS A 31 -11.04 -4.68 -0.73
CA HIS A 31 -9.84 -4.80 -1.56
C HIS A 31 -9.22 -3.42 -1.86
N GLU A 32 -10.03 -2.49 -2.37
CA GLU A 32 -9.56 -1.12 -2.67
C GLU A 32 -9.07 -0.37 -1.41
N LEU A 33 -9.77 -0.54 -0.28
CA LEU A 33 -9.34 0.06 0.99
C LEU A 33 -8.01 -0.51 1.48
N TRP A 34 -7.75 -1.82 1.24
CA TRP A 34 -6.48 -2.42 1.63
C TRP A 34 -5.31 -1.97 0.75
N HIS A 35 -5.53 -1.62 -0.53
CA HIS A 35 -4.51 -0.95 -1.33
C HIS A 35 -4.07 0.37 -0.69
N ILE A 36 -5.01 1.11 -0.10
CA ILE A 36 -4.69 2.36 0.60
C ILE A 36 -3.99 2.07 1.93
N ALA A 37 -4.54 1.14 2.74
CA ALA A 37 -4.00 0.80 4.05
C ALA A 37 -2.58 0.23 3.99
N TYR A 38 -2.26 -0.55 2.95
CA TYR A 38 -0.91 -1.06 2.68
C TYR A 38 -0.04 -0.09 1.89
N GLU A 39 -0.50 1.13 1.66
CA GLU A 39 0.26 2.17 0.94
C GLU A 39 0.70 1.75 -0.48
N HIS A 40 -0.01 0.81 -1.12
CA HIS A 40 0.32 0.35 -2.46
C HIS A 40 0.20 1.42 -3.52
N VAL A 41 -0.59 2.46 -3.24
CA VAL A 41 -0.85 3.62 -4.12
C VAL A 41 0.22 4.71 -4.01
N LEU A 42 1.08 4.66 -2.98
CA LEU A 42 2.08 5.71 -2.75
C LEU A 42 3.26 5.56 -3.70
N THR A 43 3.62 6.67 -4.34
CA THR A 43 4.71 6.71 -5.33
C THR A 43 6.06 6.30 -4.73
N ASN A 44 6.32 6.69 -3.49
CA ASN A 44 7.55 6.34 -2.78
C ASN A 44 7.67 4.84 -2.50
N ARG A 45 6.54 4.14 -2.30
CA ARG A 45 6.52 2.69 -2.11
C ARG A 45 6.62 1.94 -3.43
N ILE A 46 5.98 2.43 -4.48
CA ILE A 46 6.10 1.86 -5.83
C ILE A 46 7.55 1.99 -6.32
N GLY A 47 8.16 3.16 -6.15
CA GLY A 47 9.54 3.43 -6.59
C GLY A 47 9.73 3.16 -8.09
N ASP A 48 10.84 2.52 -8.43
CA ASP A 48 11.20 2.17 -9.82
C ASP A 48 10.62 0.82 -10.29
N ARG A 49 9.65 0.26 -9.57
CA ARG A 49 9.04 -1.04 -9.89
C ARG A 49 8.11 -0.92 -11.10
N ASP A 50 8.00 -2.01 -11.85
CA ASP A 50 6.98 -2.11 -12.90
C ASP A 50 5.57 -2.02 -12.30
N PRO A 51 4.73 -1.05 -12.71
CA PRO A 51 3.43 -0.82 -12.10
C PRO A 51 2.44 -1.99 -12.27
N GLN A 52 2.51 -2.70 -13.40
CA GLN A 52 1.61 -3.84 -13.63
C GLN A 52 1.98 -5.02 -12.75
N LYS A 53 3.28 -5.32 -12.68
CA LYS A 53 3.79 -6.38 -11.80
C LYS A 53 3.55 -6.05 -10.33
N TRP A 54 3.69 -4.77 -9.95
CA TRP A 54 3.38 -4.29 -8.60
C TRP A 54 1.91 -4.49 -8.24
N ASN A 55 1.01 -4.12 -9.14
CA ASN A 55 -0.43 -4.32 -8.96
C ASN A 55 -0.78 -5.80 -8.77
N ILE A 56 -0.28 -6.67 -9.64
CA ILE A 56 -0.51 -8.13 -9.53
C ILE A 56 0.01 -8.67 -8.19
N ALA A 57 1.19 -8.22 -7.74
CA ALA A 57 1.77 -8.64 -6.47
C ALA A 57 0.90 -8.22 -5.28
N SER A 58 0.44 -6.97 -5.26
CA SER A 58 -0.43 -6.45 -4.21
C SER A 58 -1.79 -7.12 -4.19
N ASP A 59 -2.37 -7.42 -5.35
CA ASP A 59 -3.64 -8.13 -5.47
C ASP A 59 -3.56 -9.55 -4.88
N HIS A 60 -2.48 -10.28 -5.14
CA HIS A 60 -2.27 -11.59 -4.52
C HIS A 60 -2.28 -11.51 -3.00
N VAL A 61 -1.57 -10.55 -2.43
CA VAL A 61 -1.48 -10.37 -0.97
C VAL A 61 -2.84 -10.04 -0.37
N ILE A 62 -3.54 -9.06 -0.93
CA ILE A 62 -4.84 -8.61 -0.43
C ILE A 62 -5.89 -9.72 -0.58
N ASN A 63 -6.00 -10.33 -1.75
CA ASN A 63 -7.04 -11.35 -1.99
C ASN A 63 -6.86 -12.59 -1.13
N LEU A 64 -5.62 -13.02 -0.89
CA LEU A 64 -5.33 -14.14 0.02
C LEU A 64 -5.67 -13.81 1.48
N MET A 65 -5.43 -12.56 1.90
CA MET A 65 -5.81 -12.10 3.23
C MET A 65 -7.34 -12.03 3.37
N LEU A 66 -8.06 -11.46 2.41
CA LEU A 66 -9.53 -11.37 2.41
C LEU A 66 -10.17 -12.75 2.37
N GLU A 67 -9.62 -13.71 1.58
CA GLU A 67 -10.08 -15.09 1.56
C GLU A 67 -9.93 -15.75 2.93
N LYS A 68 -8.80 -15.57 3.59
CA LYS A 68 -8.55 -16.07 4.94
C LYS A 68 -9.51 -15.45 5.97
N ALA A 69 -9.87 -14.18 5.78
CA ALA A 69 -10.86 -13.47 6.58
C ALA A 69 -12.32 -13.79 6.20
N LYS A 70 -12.54 -14.79 5.31
CA LYS A 70 -13.86 -15.29 4.91
C LYS A 70 -14.72 -14.30 4.12
N TYR A 71 -14.11 -13.36 3.43
CA TYR A 71 -14.83 -12.53 2.46
C TYR A 71 -15.30 -13.36 1.25
N SER A 72 -16.42 -12.96 0.66
CA SER A 72 -17.03 -13.68 -0.48
C SER A 72 -16.37 -13.29 -1.80
N PHE A 73 -15.95 -14.28 -2.58
CA PHE A 73 -15.41 -14.07 -3.93
C PHE A 73 -16.37 -14.56 -5.04
N VAL A 74 -17.64 -14.75 -4.71
CA VAL A 74 -18.67 -15.21 -5.68
C VAL A 74 -18.83 -14.18 -6.80
N GLY A 75 -18.62 -14.61 -8.05
CA GLY A 75 -18.68 -13.74 -9.23
C GLY A 75 -17.37 -12.98 -9.53
N ILE A 76 -16.35 -13.12 -8.69
CA ILE A 76 -15.01 -12.54 -8.88
C ILE A 76 -13.90 -13.59 -8.66
N GLU A 77 -14.19 -14.86 -8.92
CA GLU A 77 -13.28 -15.99 -8.68
C GLU A 77 -11.98 -15.91 -9.49
N GLN A 78 -11.99 -15.17 -10.61
CA GLN A 78 -10.83 -15.00 -11.50
C GLN A 78 -9.82 -13.94 -11.01
N CYS A 79 -9.95 -13.48 -9.76
CA CYS A 79 -8.98 -12.54 -9.18
C CYS A 79 -7.62 -13.21 -8.91
N CYS A 80 -6.56 -12.37 -8.83
CA CYS A 80 -5.21 -12.82 -8.48
C CYS A 80 -5.17 -13.37 -7.05
N LYS A 81 -5.10 -14.72 -6.88
CA LYS A 81 -4.94 -15.36 -5.57
C LYS A 81 -4.32 -16.76 -5.70
N ASP A 82 -3.00 -16.79 -5.81
CA ASP A 82 -2.27 -18.03 -5.82
C ASP A 82 -1.76 -18.35 -4.41
N LEU A 83 -2.11 -19.56 -3.92
CA LEU A 83 -1.79 -20.00 -2.56
C LEU A 83 -0.27 -20.09 -2.28
N GLN A 84 0.57 -20.17 -3.31
CA GLN A 84 2.02 -20.15 -3.14
C GLN A 84 2.53 -18.85 -2.51
N TYR A 85 1.78 -17.76 -2.64
CA TYR A 85 2.11 -16.43 -2.09
C TYR A 85 1.52 -16.18 -0.69
N ARG A 86 0.89 -17.19 -0.08
CA ARG A 86 0.29 -17.05 1.26
C ARG A 86 1.33 -16.65 2.29
N ASN A 87 0.99 -15.68 3.14
CA ASN A 87 1.83 -15.09 4.21
C ASN A 87 3.09 -14.36 3.72
N MET A 88 3.15 -14.00 2.44
CA MET A 88 4.22 -13.18 1.88
C MET A 88 3.82 -11.71 1.86
N GLY A 89 4.81 -10.82 1.97
CA GLY A 89 4.64 -9.39 1.73
C GLY A 89 4.61 -9.07 0.23
N THR A 90 4.10 -7.88 -0.11
CA THR A 90 3.97 -7.46 -1.52
C THR A 90 5.30 -7.45 -2.25
N GLU A 91 6.37 -7.01 -1.59
CA GLU A 91 7.73 -6.97 -2.15
C GLU A 91 8.28 -8.39 -2.42
N GLU A 92 7.96 -9.34 -1.54
CA GLU A 92 8.36 -10.76 -1.72
C GLU A 92 7.63 -11.40 -2.90
N VAL A 93 6.34 -11.14 -3.03
CA VAL A 93 5.55 -11.62 -4.17
C VAL A 93 6.04 -10.98 -5.46
N TYR A 94 6.30 -9.66 -5.44
CA TYR A 94 6.86 -8.94 -6.58
C TYR A 94 8.18 -9.55 -7.07
N ALA A 95 9.07 -9.92 -6.15
CA ALA A 95 10.36 -10.53 -6.49
C ALA A 95 10.20 -11.93 -7.10
N LYS A 96 9.14 -12.67 -6.74
CA LYS A 96 8.87 -14.03 -7.25
C LYS A 96 8.09 -14.06 -8.55
N LEU A 97 7.29 -13.03 -8.83
CA LEU A 97 6.57 -12.94 -10.09
C LEU A 97 7.53 -12.83 -11.27
N PRO A 98 7.21 -13.46 -12.41
CA PRO A 98 8.00 -13.30 -13.63
C PRO A 98 8.00 -11.83 -14.07
N ASP A 99 9.13 -11.40 -14.64
CA ASP A 99 9.19 -10.06 -15.23
C ASP A 99 8.27 -9.98 -16.46
N PRO A 100 7.59 -8.84 -16.66
CA PRO A 100 6.85 -8.63 -17.90
C PRO A 100 7.81 -8.70 -19.08
N PRO A 101 7.36 -9.22 -20.25
CA PRO A 101 8.21 -9.33 -21.43
C PRO A 101 8.79 -7.96 -21.79
N LYS A 102 10.10 -7.83 -21.82
CA LYS A 102 10.80 -6.62 -22.25
C LYS A 102 10.53 -6.40 -23.73
N GLY A 103 9.64 -5.51 -24.06
CA GLY A 103 9.44 -5.10 -25.45
C GLY A 103 7.98 -4.97 -25.83
N GLY A 104 7.55 -3.76 -26.08
CA GLY A 104 6.38 -3.43 -26.88
C GLY A 104 5.13 -3.20 -26.07
N GLY A 105 4.68 -1.96 -26.11
CA GLY A 105 3.31 -1.62 -25.77
C GLY A 105 2.34 -2.47 -26.58
N GLY A 106 1.32 -2.99 -25.90
CA GLY A 106 0.17 -3.59 -26.56
C GLY A 106 0.28 -5.08 -26.85
N GLY A 107 -0.29 -5.90 -25.98
CA GLY A 107 -1.01 -7.08 -26.39
C GLY A 107 -0.23 -8.22 -27.01
N ALA A 108 0.32 -9.09 -26.20
CA ALA A 108 0.65 -10.43 -26.68
C ALA A 108 0.56 -11.45 -25.56
N SER A 109 -0.60 -11.66 -25.07
CA SER A 109 -1.12 -12.92 -24.58
C SER A 109 -2.63 -12.75 -24.58
N GLY A 110 -3.34 -13.55 -25.34
CA GLY A 110 -4.80 -13.48 -25.46
C GLY A 110 -5.58 -13.84 -24.19
N ALA A 111 -4.92 -13.82 -23.05
CA ALA A 111 -5.54 -13.88 -21.74
C ALA A 111 -5.94 -12.45 -21.34
N LYS A 112 -7.24 -12.21 -21.25
CA LYS A 112 -7.81 -11.01 -20.66
C LYS A 112 -7.24 -10.86 -19.23
N PRO A 113 -6.67 -9.70 -18.87
CA PRO A 113 -6.17 -9.52 -17.51
C PRO A 113 -7.29 -9.85 -16.51
N PRO A 114 -6.96 -10.44 -15.35
CA PRO A 114 -7.97 -10.77 -14.35
C PRO A 114 -8.78 -9.52 -13.97
N PRO A 115 -10.05 -9.70 -13.57
CA PRO A 115 -11.01 -8.59 -13.38
C PRO A 115 -10.57 -7.48 -12.46
N LEU A 116 -9.65 -7.71 -11.56
CA LEU A 116 -9.11 -6.73 -10.60
C LEU A 116 -7.66 -6.30 -10.89
N ALA A 117 -7.10 -6.64 -12.07
CA ALA A 117 -5.75 -6.23 -12.43
C ALA A 117 -5.72 -4.81 -13.01
N GLY A 118 -4.90 -3.95 -12.48
CA GLY A 118 -4.74 -2.56 -12.91
C GLY A 118 -5.55 -1.53 -12.11
N ASP A 119 -5.81 -1.82 -10.86
CA ASP A 119 -6.70 -1.07 -9.98
C ASP A 119 -5.95 0.03 -9.21
N ILE A 120 -4.63 -0.05 -9.11
CA ILE A 120 -3.81 0.96 -8.46
C ILE A 120 -3.50 2.10 -9.44
N GLN A 121 -3.85 3.31 -9.04
CA GLN A 121 -3.38 4.55 -9.64
C GLN A 121 -2.46 5.25 -8.62
N PRO A 122 -1.26 5.68 -9.01
CA PRO A 122 -0.37 6.38 -8.09
C PRO A 122 -1.03 7.62 -7.49
N THR A 123 -0.88 7.80 -6.17
CA THR A 123 -1.33 9.01 -5.49
C THR A 123 -0.47 10.20 -5.95
N PRO A 124 -1.07 11.37 -6.25
CA PRO A 124 -0.29 12.59 -6.46
C PRO A 124 0.60 12.88 -5.25
N THR A 125 1.87 13.19 -5.49
CA THR A 125 2.90 13.36 -4.43
C THR A 125 2.49 14.37 -3.36
N GLU A 126 1.82 15.45 -3.75
CA GLU A 126 1.29 16.47 -2.84
C GLU A 126 0.22 15.95 -1.88
N SER A 127 -0.42 14.83 -2.19
CA SER A 127 -1.52 14.24 -1.40
C SER A 127 -1.12 12.99 -0.62
N GLU A 128 0.11 12.51 -0.75
CA GLU A 128 0.57 11.29 -0.06
C GLU A 128 0.47 11.40 1.46
N MET A 129 0.85 12.56 2.02
CA MET A 129 0.77 12.80 3.47
C MET A 129 -0.68 12.82 3.98
N ASP A 130 -1.62 13.31 3.18
CA ASP A 130 -3.05 13.30 3.51
C ASP A 130 -3.60 11.87 3.52
N VAL A 131 -3.18 11.04 2.58
CA VAL A 131 -3.55 9.62 2.53
C VAL A 131 -3.05 8.90 3.77
N ILE A 132 -1.77 9.04 4.10
CA ILE A 132 -1.16 8.44 5.30
C ILE A 132 -1.89 8.92 6.57
N GLY A 133 -2.16 10.21 6.69
CA GLY A 133 -2.89 10.78 7.83
C GLY A 133 -4.28 10.18 8.00
N LYS A 134 -5.04 9.99 6.92
CA LYS A 134 -6.36 9.36 6.94
C LYS A 134 -6.30 7.88 7.32
N VAL A 135 -5.30 7.15 6.85
CA VAL A 135 -5.09 5.74 7.23
C VAL A 135 -4.82 5.64 8.73
N VAL A 136 -3.91 6.46 9.27
CA VAL A 136 -3.62 6.51 10.72
C VAL A 136 -4.88 6.83 11.53
N GLN A 137 -5.65 7.81 11.08
CA GLN A 137 -6.92 8.20 11.72
C GLN A 137 -7.95 7.06 11.72
N ALA A 138 -8.12 6.39 10.58
CA ALA A 138 -9.05 5.27 10.45
C ALA A 138 -8.67 4.10 11.37
N VAL A 139 -7.37 3.80 11.46
CA VAL A 139 -6.86 2.73 12.32
C VAL A 139 -7.05 3.07 13.81
N GLN A 140 -6.80 4.32 14.20
CA GLN A 140 -7.07 4.78 15.57
C GLN A 140 -8.56 4.70 15.91
N ALA A 141 -9.44 5.13 15.00
CA ALA A 141 -10.88 5.04 15.17
C ALA A 141 -11.36 3.57 15.32
N ALA A 142 -10.81 2.65 14.52
CA ALA A 142 -11.12 1.24 14.61
C ALA A 142 -10.71 0.62 15.96
N ARG A 143 -9.60 1.05 16.54
CA ARG A 143 -9.17 0.62 17.88
C ARG A 143 -10.07 1.14 19.00
N MET A 144 -10.61 2.34 18.85
CA MET A 144 -11.47 2.98 19.86
C MET A 144 -12.92 2.53 19.74
N SER A 145 -13.32 1.85 18.67
CA SER A 145 -14.68 1.33 18.50
C SER A 145 -14.86 0.05 19.31
N ASP A 146 -16.00 -0.07 20.04
CA ASP A 146 -16.39 -1.31 20.74
C ASP A 146 -16.58 -2.50 19.80
N GLN A 147 -16.48 -2.29 18.51
CA GLN A 147 -16.56 -3.32 17.47
C GLN A 147 -15.23 -4.02 17.17
N ALA A 148 -14.17 -3.72 17.90
CA ALA A 148 -12.86 -4.36 17.73
C ALA A 148 -12.95 -5.91 17.78
N GLY A 149 -13.89 -6.47 18.55
CA GLY A 149 -14.15 -7.91 18.61
C GLY A 149 -14.81 -8.51 17.36
N SER A 150 -15.37 -7.71 16.46
CA SER A 150 -16.00 -8.17 15.22
C SER A 150 -15.04 -8.18 14.02
N ILE A 151 -13.86 -7.58 14.17
CA ILE A 151 -12.84 -7.55 13.12
C ILE A 151 -12.07 -8.89 13.16
N PRO A 152 -11.93 -9.59 12.02
CA PRO A 152 -11.12 -10.81 11.96
C PRO A 152 -9.71 -10.57 12.48
N GLY A 153 -9.19 -11.53 13.29
CA GLY A 153 -7.90 -11.37 13.96
C GLY A 153 -6.72 -11.12 13.03
N GLU A 154 -6.77 -11.66 11.80
CA GLU A 154 -5.77 -11.41 10.79
C GLU A 154 -5.72 -9.93 10.37
N ILE A 155 -6.88 -9.30 10.24
CA ILE A 155 -6.99 -7.87 9.90
C ILE A 155 -6.45 -7.01 11.06
N LEU A 156 -6.77 -7.39 12.31
CA LEU A 156 -6.22 -6.70 13.49
C LEU A 156 -4.69 -6.78 13.54
N LEU A 157 -4.11 -7.94 13.24
CA LEU A 157 -2.65 -8.11 13.20
C LEU A 157 -1.99 -7.24 12.11
N GLU A 158 -2.61 -7.12 10.94
CA GLU A 158 -2.09 -6.24 9.88
C GLU A 158 -2.20 -4.76 10.26
N ILE A 159 -3.34 -4.36 10.85
CA ILE A 159 -3.51 -3.00 11.40
C ILE A 159 -2.46 -2.73 12.48
N GLU A 160 -2.16 -3.70 13.34
CA GLU A 160 -1.16 -3.55 14.41
C GLU A 160 0.27 -3.42 13.88
N LYS A 161 0.64 -4.17 12.84
CA LYS A 161 1.92 -4.00 12.13
C LYS A 161 2.04 -2.60 11.54
N PHE A 162 0.94 -2.06 11.00
CA PHE A 162 0.90 -0.73 10.43
C PHE A 162 1.05 0.39 11.49
N LEU A 163 0.39 0.23 12.64
CA LEU A 163 0.47 1.22 13.74
C LEU A 163 1.78 1.20 14.51
N ASN A 164 2.44 0.06 14.53
CA ASN A 164 3.77 -0.10 15.11
C ASN A 164 4.80 -0.35 14.00
N PRO A 165 4.98 0.62 13.05
CA PRO A 165 6.03 0.47 12.06
C PRO A 165 7.33 0.29 12.83
N LYS A 166 8.09 -0.75 12.52
CA LYS A 166 9.47 -0.85 12.98
C LYS A 166 10.19 0.33 12.38
N LEU A 167 10.27 1.42 13.15
CA LEU A 167 10.95 2.63 12.73
C LEU A 167 12.34 2.21 12.22
N PRO A 168 12.70 2.51 10.99
CA PRO A 168 14.04 2.21 10.49
C PRO A 168 15.03 3.15 11.17
N TRP A 169 15.33 2.85 12.46
CA TRP A 169 16.18 3.67 13.31
C TRP A 169 17.50 4.06 12.63
N ARG A 170 17.99 3.21 11.73
CA ARG A 170 19.18 3.50 10.92
C ARG A 170 18.98 4.67 9.95
N VAL A 171 17.77 4.80 9.37
CA VAL A 171 17.42 5.91 8.47
C VAL A 171 17.23 7.19 9.29
N LEU A 172 16.55 7.09 10.43
CA LEU A 172 16.38 8.22 11.36
C LEU A 172 17.71 8.71 11.90
N LEU A 173 18.60 7.80 12.32
CA LEU A 173 19.95 8.13 12.77
C LEU A 173 20.78 8.78 11.64
N ARG A 174 20.74 8.21 10.42
CA ARG A 174 21.45 8.81 9.29
C ARG A 174 20.95 10.22 9.01
N ARG A 175 19.63 10.43 9.02
CA ARG A 175 19.02 11.75 8.85
C ARG A 175 19.46 12.71 9.96
N PHE A 176 19.37 12.28 11.20
CA PHE A 176 19.82 13.06 12.36
C PHE A 176 21.30 13.47 12.23
N PHE A 177 22.20 12.54 11.91
CA PHE A 177 23.61 12.87 11.71
C PHE A 177 23.84 13.76 10.48
N THR A 178 23.06 13.61 9.41
CA THR A 178 23.15 14.46 8.22
C THR A 178 22.63 15.88 8.51
N GLU A 179 21.60 16.03 9.31
CA GLU A 179 21.07 17.32 9.74
C GLU A 179 22.04 18.01 10.71
N GLN A 180 22.60 17.28 11.68
CA GLN A 180 23.61 17.78 12.61
C GLN A 180 24.92 18.15 11.91
N SER A 181 25.36 17.42 10.90
CA SER A 181 26.56 17.74 10.14
C SER A 181 26.37 18.92 9.18
N ARG A 182 25.14 19.35 8.90
CA ARG A 182 24.82 20.56 8.14
C ARG A 182 24.83 21.84 8.99
N GLU A 183 24.69 21.71 10.30
CA GLU A 183 25.01 22.80 11.22
C GLU A 183 26.54 22.86 11.31
N ASP A 184 27.11 23.63 10.40
CA ASP A 184 28.54 23.92 10.33
C ASP A 184 29.04 24.59 11.63
N TYR A 185 29.29 23.80 12.65
CA TYR A 185 30.21 24.16 13.73
C TYR A 185 31.63 24.04 13.17
N SER A 186 32.01 25.02 12.36
CA SER A 186 33.38 25.20 11.96
C SER A 186 34.17 25.73 13.17
N TRP A 187 35.00 24.90 13.75
CA TRP A 187 36.00 25.33 14.78
C TRP A 187 36.94 26.42 14.24
N LYS A 188 36.88 26.76 12.97
CA LYS A 188 37.70 27.79 12.31
C LYS A 188 37.17 29.22 12.46
N ARG A 189 35.92 29.39 12.94
CA ARG A 189 35.36 30.72 13.24
C ARG A 189 34.78 30.69 14.66
N PRO A 190 35.48 31.28 15.63
CA PRO A 190 34.91 31.44 16.97
C PRO A 190 33.61 32.27 16.89
N ASN A 191 32.68 31.92 17.77
CA ASN A 191 31.38 32.60 17.84
C ASN A 191 31.61 34.07 18.19
N ARG A 192 31.26 35.01 17.33
CA ARG A 192 31.41 36.47 17.53
C ARG A 192 30.81 37.02 18.83
N ARG A 193 29.97 36.25 19.53
CA ARG A 193 29.40 36.60 20.83
C ARG A 193 30.39 36.52 21.99
N TYR A 194 31.56 35.93 21.78
CA TYR A 194 32.57 35.71 22.81
C TYR A 194 33.93 36.31 22.43
N ASP A 195 33.98 37.18 21.39
CA ASP A 195 35.21 37.84 20.97
C ASP A 195 35.70 38.93 21.98
N ASP A 196 34.85 39.30 22.94
CA ASP A 196 35.18 40.34 23.94
C ASP A 196 35.70 39.78 25.27
N VAL A 197 36.07 38.50 25.36
CA VAL A 197 36.45 37.85 26.64
C VAL A 197 37.94 37.46 26.68
N TYR A 198 38.77 37.98 25.74
CA TYR A 198 40.23 37.85 25.83
C TYR A 198 40.93 39.17 25.54
#